data_6e997e5a7ac777d97651505d1afe69f4
#
_entry.id   6e997e5a7ac777d97651505d1afe69f4
#
_cell.length_a   1.000
_cell.length_b   1.000
_cell.length_c   1.000
_cell.angle_alpha   90.00
_cell.angle_beta   90.00
_cell.angle_gamma   90.00
#
_symmetry.space_group_name_H-M   'P 1'
#
loop_
_entity.id
_entity.type
_entity.pdbx_description
1 polymer ?
#
loop_
_entity_poly.entity_id
_entity_poly.type
_entity_poly.pdbx_seq_one_letter_code
_entity_poly.pdbx_strand_id
1 'polypeptide(L)'
;MSQANSPTNFIRQIIDEDLASGKHSSVHTRFPPEPNGYLHIGHAKSICLNFGIARDYQGQCNLRFDDTNPAKEDIEYVESIKQDVQWLGFQWNGEICYSSDYFDKLHGYAVELIEKGLAYVDELSPEQMREYRGTLTEPGKNSPFRDRSVAENLALFEKMKNGEFAEGSVCLRAKIDMASPFMVMRDPVIYRIKFAHHHQTGDKWCIYPMYDFTHCISDALEGITHSICTLEFQDNRRLYDWVLDNITIDCHPRQYEFSRLNLEYTVMSKRKLNLLVTEKHVDGWDDPRMLTVSGLRRRGYTPASIREFCKRIGVTKQDNIVEMSMLEACIREDLNENAPRAMAVLHPVKVVIENLAADEVLTAPAHPSNAEMGSRTLPFTREIFIDEADFKEEANKQFKRLVLGKEVRLRNAYVIKAERIEKDADGKVTCIYCSYDPETLGKDPADGRKVKGVIHWVSATHSLPAEVRLYDRLFKVPNPGAEEDFEAALNPESLVIIEGARVEASLKNAKPEQAYQFEREGYFCADNKLSSPEHLVFNRTVALRDSWGKVEG
;
A
#
# COMPACT_ATOMS: atom_id res chain seq x y z
N MET A 1 -27.17 -16.73 -10.43
CA MET A 1 -25.76 -16.52 -10.09
C MET A 1 -25.73 -16.24 -8.59
N SER A 2 -25.19 -17.14 -7.79
CA SER A 2 -25.16 -17.02 -6.32
C SER A 2 -24.28 -15.82 -5.95
N GLN A 3 -24.84 -14.86 -5.21
CA GLN A 3 -24.05 -13.84 -4.52
C GLN A 3 -23.09 -14.60 -3.59
N ALA A 4 -21.80 -14.53 -3.91
CA ALA A 4 -20.78 -14.96 -2.97
C ALA A 4 -20.93 -14.07 -1.73
N ASN A 5 -21.32 -14.65 -0.60
CA ASN A 5 -21.49 -13.97 0.67
C ASN A 5 -20.18 -13.22 1.01
N SER A 6 -20.13 -11.91 0.75
CA SER A 6 -19.09 -11.06 1.34
C SER A 6 -19.20 -11.18 2.85
N PRO A 7 -18.07 -11.25 3.60
CA PRO A 7 -18.12 -11.38 5.04
C PRO A 7 -18.95 -10.24 5.64
N THR A 8 -19.95 -10.60 6.43
CA THR A 8 -20.81 -9.63 7.12
C THR A 8 -19.99 -8.93 8.21
N ASN A 9 -20.01 -7.61 8.23
CA ASN A 9 -19.44 -6.79 9.30
C ASN A 9 -20.47 -5.80 9.82
N PHE A 10 -20.20 -5.15 10.95
CA PHE A 10 -21.17 -4.25 11.59
C PHE A 10 -21.60 -3.06 10.69
N ILE A 11 -20.73 -2.56 9.80
CA ILE A 11 -21.10 -1.49 8.86
C ILE A 11 -22.10 -2.01 7.83
N ARG A 12 -21.88 -3.22 7.29
CA ARG A 12 -22.82 -3.85 6.36
C ARG A 12 -24.16 -4.16 7.02
N GLN A 13 -24.17 -4.58 8.27
CA GLN A 13 -25.41 -4.77 9.04
C GLN A 13 -26.19 -3.47 9.16
N ILE A 14 -25.53 -2.38 9.50
CA ILE A 14 -26.18 -1.03 9.56
C ILE A 14 -26.75 -0.66 8.19
N ILE A 15 -26.00 -0.86 7.11
CA ILE A 15 -26.46 -0.54 5.75
C ILE A 15 -27.70 -1.40 5.40
N ASP A 16 -27.69 -2.69 5.70
CA ASP A 16 -28.81 -3.60 5.45
C ASP A 16 -30.07 -3.14 6.20
N GLU A 17 -29.92 -2.74 7.47
CA GLU A 17 -31.01 -2.19 8.28
C GLU A 17 -31.55 -0.85 7.73
N ASP A 18 -30.65 0.07 7.35
CA ASP A 18 -31.01 1.37 6.81
C ASP A 18 -31.74 1.25 5.45
N LEU A 19 -31.35 0.30 4.61
CA LEU A 19 -32.04 0.01 3.34
C LEU A 19 -33.39 -0.69 3.59
N ALA A 20 -33.44 -1.68 4.47
CA ALA A 20 -34.67 -2.41 4.79
C ALA A 20 -35.74 -1.52 5.45
N SER A 21 -35.34 -0.57 6.28
CA SER A 21 -36.24 0.41 6.91
C SER A 21 -36.68 1.53 5.98
N GLY A 22 -36.07 1.65 4.79
CA GLY A 22 -36.34 2.76 3.87
C GLY A 22 -35.74 4.10 4.28
N LYS A 23 -34.83 4.10 5.26
CA LYS A 23 -34.09 5.31 5.66
C LYS A 23 -33.24 5.85 4.51
N HIS A 24 -32.67 4.95 3.72
CA HIS A 24 -31.98 5.25 2.48
C HIS A 24 -32.51 4.36 1.35
N SER A 25 -32.62 4.93 0.14
CA SER A 25 -33.00 4.16 -1.06
C SER A 25 -31.80 3.55 -1.80
N SER A 26 -30.61 4.06 -1.52
CA SER A 26 -29.35 3.64 -2.11
C SER A 26 -28.20 3.93 -1.15
N VAL A 27 -27.01 3.40 -1.47
CA VAL A 27 -25.78 3.61 -0.68
C VAL A 27 -24.87 4.57 -1.42
N HIS A 28 -24.43 5.62 -0.73
CA HIS A 28 -23.45 6.57 -1.25
C HIS A 28 -22.37 6.81 -0.20
N THR A 29 -21.16 6.36 -0.51
CA THR A 29 -19.96 6.49 0.31
C THR A 29 -18.97 7.46 -0.34
N ARG A 30 -17.85 7.74 0.31
CA ARG A 30 -16.75 8.53 -0.25
C ARG A 30 -15.40 8.10 0.36
N PHE A 31 -14.35 8.33 -0.40
CA PHE A 31 -12.98 8.31 0.08
C PHE A 31 -12.44 9.75 0.01
N PRO A 32 -12.17 10.41 1.15
CA PRO A 32 -11.84 11.83 1.22
C PRO A 32 -10.38 12.09 1.63
N PRO A 33 -9.37 11.74 0.83
CA PRO A 33 -7.98 11.95 1.21
C PRO A 33 -7.59 13.45 1.19
N GLU A 34 -6.71 13.86 2.12
CA GLU A 34 -5.97 15.10 1.98
C GLU A 34 -4.88 14.93 0.92
N PRO A 35 -4.74 15.85 -0.08
CA PRO A 35 -3.71 15.74 -1.11
C PRO A 35 -2.35 16.27 -0.59
N ASN A 36 -1.85 15.70 0.48
CA ASN A 36 -0.66 16.14 1.22
C ASN A 36 0.40 15.05 1.43
N GLY A 37 0.29 13.93 0.73
CA GLY A 37 1.22 12.81 0.80
C GLY A 37 0.76 11.61 0.00
N TYR A 38 1.65 10.62 -0.12
CA TYR A 38 1.37 9.36 -0.79
C TYR A 38 0.52 8.43 0.07
N LEU A 39 -0.35 7.67 -0.57
CA LEU A 39 -1.16 6.67 0.11
C LEU A 39 -0.31 5.47 0.55
N HIS A 40 -0.66 4.91 1.69
CA HIS A 40 -0.08 3.66 2.21
C HIS A 40 -1.16 2.58 2.38
N ILE A 41 -0.76 1.39 2.75
CA ILE A 41 -1.64 0.23 2.89
C ILE A 41 -2.84 0.47 3.85
N GLY A 42 -2.69 1.34 4.84
CA GLY A 42 -3.79 1.75 5.72
C GLY A 42 -4.90 2.50 4.96
N HIS A 43 -4.53 3.35 4.00
CA HIS A 43 -5.49 3.99 3.10
C HIS A 43 -6.13 2.99 2.13
N ALA A 44 -5.38 2.00 1.67
CA ALA A 44 -5.93 0.93 0.83
C ALA A 44 -7.07 0.19 1.53
N LYS A 45 -6.99 -0.04 2.85
CA LYS A 45 -8.10 -0.59 3.65
C LYS A 45 -9.36 0.28 3.56
N SER A 46 -9.24 1.60 3.72
CA SER A 46 -10.36 2.55 3.58
C SER A 46 -10.92 2.59 2.17
N ILE A 47 -10.08 2.56 1.15
CA ILE A 47 -10.47 2.52 -0.25
C ILE A 47 -11.27 1.24 -0.53
N CYS A 48 -10.73 0.08 -0.17
CA CYS A 48 -11.40 -1.21 -0.37
C CYS A 48 -12.74 -1.27 0.36
N LEU A 49 -12.85 -0.67 1.53
CA LEU A 49 -14.10 -0.64 2.30
C LEU A 49 -15.15 0.26 1.62
N ASN A 50 -14.83 1.53 1.36
CA ASN A 50 -15.78 2.48 0.81
C ASN A 50 -16.22 2.13 -0.61
N PHE A 51 -15.27 1.86 -1.51
CA PHE A 51 -15.57 1.45 -2.88
C PHE A 51 -16.15 0.05 -2.96
N GLY A 52 -15.70 -0.87 -2.09
CA GLY A 52 -16.24 -2.23 -2.02
C GLY A 52 -17.70 -2.26 -1.59
N ILE A 53 -18.09 -1.47 -0.59
CA ILE A 53 -19.47 -1.29 -0.18
C ILE A 53 -20.31 -0.72 -1.33
N ALA A 54 -19.87 0.36 -1.95
CA ALA A 54 -20.58 0.95 -3.08
C ALA A 54 -20.84 -0.07 -4.19
N ARG A 55 -19.82 -0.82 -4.57
CA ARG A 55 -19.93 -1.87 -5.60
C ARG A 55 -20.91 -2.98 -5.19
N ASP A 56 -20.79 -3.49 -3.97
CA ASP A 56 -21.55 -4.66 -3.52
C ASP A 56 -23.04 -4.33 -3.30
N TYR A 57 -23.36 -3.09 -2.97
CA TYR A 57 -24.74 -2.57 -2.83
C TYR A 57 -25.26 -1.84 -4.07
N GLN A 58 -24.55 -1.89 -5.20
CA GLN A 58 -24.90 -1.19 -6.44
C GLN A 58 -25.12 0.32 -6.22
N GLY A 59 -24.36 0.88 -5.29
CA GLY A 59 -24.37 2.29 -4.92
C GLY A 59 -23.24 3.07 -5.58
N GLN A 60 -22.89 4.19 -4.97
CA GLN A 60 -21.89 5.14 -5.47
C GLN A 60 -20.80 5.37 -4.42
N CYS A 61 -19.58 5.68 -4.88
CA CYS A 61 -18.49 6.14 -4.04
C CYS A 61 -17.79 7.33 -4.70
N ASN A 62 -17.77 8.47 -4.03
CA ASN A 62 -17.05 9.65 -4.50
C ASN A 62 -15.56 9.59 -4.11
N LEU A 63 -14.71 10.14 -4.96
CA LEU A 63 -13.37 10.57 -4.58
C LEU A 63 -13.43 12.08 -4.33
N ARG A 64 -13.20 12.49 -3.08
CA ARG A 64 -13.15 13.91 -2.70
C ARG A 64 -11.83 14.26 -2.07
N PHE A 65 -11.12 15.19 -2.64
CA PHE A 65 -9.94 15.74 -1.99
C PHE A 65 -10.34 16.74 -0.91
N ASP A 66 -9.91 16.49 0.32
CA ASP A 66 -10.01 17.43 1.42
C ASP A 66 -8.83 18.43 1.32
N ASP A 67 -9.04 19.46 0.53
CA ASP A 67 -8.06 20.50 0.20
C ASP A 67 -8.31 21.81 0.96
N THR A 68 -8.49 21.70 2.27
CA THR A 68 -8.74 22.85 3.16
C THR A 68 -7.46 23.52 3.69
N ASN A 69 -6.28 22.96 3.40
CA ASN A 69 -5.00 23.45 3.90
C ASN A 69 -4.02 23.81 2.78
N PRO A 70 -4.05 25.04 2.25
CA PRO A 70 -3.27 25.42 1.07
C PRO A 70 -1.75 25.30 1.23
N ALA A 71 -1.25 25.26 2.47
CA ALA A 71 0.20 25.21 2.73
C ALA A 71 0.83 23.81 2.58
N LYS A 72 0.02 22.75 2.42
CA LYS A 72 0.49 21.36 2.43
C LYS A 72 0.06 20.54 1.23
N GLU A 73 -0.75 21.10 0.36
CA GLU A 73 -1.40 20.41 -0.73
C GLU A 73 -0.62 20.58 -2.03
N ASP A 74 -0.48 19.50 -2.80
CA ASP A 74 0.24 19.49 -4.07
C ASP A 74 -0.49 18.63 -5.10
N ILE A 75 -0.45 19.08 -6.35
CA ILE A 75 -1.05 18.38 -7.49
C ILE A 75 -0.40 17.01 -7.74
N GLU A 76 0.87 16.86 -7.37
CA GLU A 76 1.57 15.57 -7.44
C GLU A 76 0.85 14.50 -6.61
N TYR A 77 0.43 14.84 -5.40
CA TYR A 77 -0.31 13.92 -4.55
C TYR A 77 -1.71 13.62 -5.08
N VAL A 78 -2.38 14.61 -5.66
CA VAL A 78 -3.68 14.41 -6.32
C VAL A 78 -3.56 13.35 -7.41
N GLU A 79 -2.60 13.48 -8.31
CA GLU A 79 -2.40 12.52 -9.41
C GLU A 79 -1.98 11.13 -8.91
N SER A 80 -1.11 11.06 -7.91
CA SER A 80 -0.71 9.80 -7.29
C SER A 80 -1.91 9.07 -6.65
N ILE A 81 -2.74 9.78 -5.91
CA ILE A 81 -3.93 9.21 -5.26
C ILE A 81 -4.93 8.68 -6.30
N LYS A 82 -5.18 9.42 -7.38
CA LYS A 82 -6.03 8.97 -8.49
C LYS A 82 -5.52 7.66 -9.08
N GLN A 83 -4.23 7.60 -9.38
CA GLN A 83 -3.59 6.40 -9.92
C GLN A 83 -3.71 5.21 -8.95
N ASP A 84 -3.51 5.43 -7.67
CA ASP A 84 -3.58 4.39 -6.64
C ASP A 84 -4.99 3.80 -6.52
N VAL A 85 -6.03 4.63 -6.52
CA VAL A 85 -7.43 4.17 -6.49
C VAL A 85 -7.75 3.34 -7.73
N GLN A 86 -7.35 3.80 -8.91
CA GLN A 86 -7.57 3.09 -10.18
C GLN A 86 -6.76 1.78 -10.23
N TRP A 87 -5.52 1.80 -9.77
CA TRP A 87 -4.68 0.61 -9.70
C TRP A 87 -5.27 -0.46 -8.77
N LEU A 88 -5.87 -0.06 -7.65
CA LEU A 88 -6.59 -0.99 -6.76
C LEU A 88 -7.85 -1.60 -7.40
N GLY A 89 -8.23 -1.16 -8.62
CA GLY A 89 -9.34 -1.69 -9.40
C GLY A 89 -10.67 -1.00 -9.11
N PHE A 90 -10.64 0.24 -8.62
CA PHE A 90 -11.84 1.02 -8.32
C PHE A 90 -11.97 2.23 -9.23
N GLN A 91 -13.22 2.64 -9.43
CA GLN A 91 -13.60 3.85 -10.16
C GLN A 91 -14.57 4.66 -9.30
N TRP A 92 -14.28 5.95 -9.14
CA TRP A 92 -15.18 6.86 -8.43
C TRP A 92 -16.39 7.25 -9.27
N ASN A 93 -17.41 7.73 -8.60
CA ASN A 93 -18.63 8.21 -9.22
C ASN A 93 -18.45 9.62 -9.79
N GLY A 94 -18.85 9.82 -11.04
CA GLY A 94 -18.84 11.15 -11.67
C GLY A 94 -17.46 11.83 -11.70
N GLU A 95 -17.48 13.14 -11.53
CA GLU A 95 -16.27 13.95 -11.44
C GLU A 95 -15.63 13.86 -10.05
N ILE A 96 -14.35 14.18 -9.97
CA ILE A 96 -13.64 14.31 -8.69
C ILE A 96 -14.17 15.55 -7.96
N CYS A 97 -14.47 15.38 -6.68
CA CYS A 97 -14.89 16.47 -5.82
C CYS A 97 -13.69 17.06 -5.07
N TYR A 98 -13.73 18.34 -4.84
CA TYR A 98 -12.79 19.05 -3.96
C TYR A 98 -13.57 19.79 -2.88
N SER A 99 -13.08 19.78 -1.64
CA SER A 99 -13.68 20.59 -0.57
C SER A 99 -13.69 22.07 -0.93
N SER A 100 -12.69 22.52 -1.68
CA SER A 100 -12.60 23.89 -2.21
C SER A 100 -13.70 24.26 -3.20
N ASP A 101 -14.36 23.30 -3.87
CA ASP A 101 -15.53 23.55 -4.71
C ASP A 101 -16.71 24.12 -3.90
N TYR A 102 -16.71 23.87 -2.61
CA TYR A 102 -17.77 24.25 -1.68
C TYR A 102 -17.44 25.48 -0.83
N PHE A 103 -16.30 26.14 -1.02
CA PHE A 103 -15.86 27.26 -0.16
C PHE A 103 -16.86 28.39 -0.08
N ASP A 104 -17.52 28.75 -1.17
CA ASP A 104 -18.58 29.78 -1.15
C ASP A 104 -19.77 29.33 -0.29
N LYS A 105 -20.21 28.08 -0.38
CA LYS A 105 -21.29 27.51 0.44
C LYS A 105 -20.89 27.39 1.91
N LEU A 106 -19.67 26.91 2.18
CA LEU A 106 -19.11 26.80 3.53
C LEU A 106 -19.08 28.17 4.22
N HIS A 107 -18.65 29.20 3.50
CA HIS A 107 -18.70 30.57 3.99
C HIS A 107 -20.14 30.99 4.34
N GLY A 108 -21.11 30.70 3.46
CA GLY A 108 -22.53 30.97 3.72
C GLY A 108 -23.06 30.28 4.97
N TYR A 109 -22.73 29.02 5.20
CA TYR A 109 -23.11 28.31 6.42
C TYR A 109 -22.41 28.83 7.68
N ALA A 110 -21.18 29.32 7.58
CA ALA A 110 -20.51 29.99 8.69
C ALA A 110 -21.24 31.31 9.05
N VAL A 111 -21.65 32.09 8.06
CA VAL A 111 -22.50 33.30 8.26
C VAL A 111 -23.82 32.92 8.92
N GLU A 112 -24.48 31.86 8.47
CA GLU A 112 -25.74 31.37 9.07
C GLU A 112 -25.57 31.02 10.56
N LEU A 113 -24.45 30.34 10.94
CA LEU A 113 -24.16 30.06 12.34
C LEU A 113 -23.97 31.34 13.17
N ILE A 114 -23.32 32.38 12.62
CA ILE A 114 -23.15 33.67 13.29
C ILE A 114 -24.52 34.33 13.49
N GLU A 115 -25.35 34.35 12.45
CA GLU A 115 -26.72 34.93 12.49
C GLU A 115 -27.60 34.27 13.53
N LYS A 116 -27.44 32.97 13.74
CA LYS A 116 -28.14 32.19 14.79
C LYS A 116 -27.52 32.37 16.19
N GLY A 117 -26.43 33.13 16.33
CA GLY A 117 -25.70 33.28 17.58
C GLY A 117 -24.93 32.04 18.03
N LEU A 118 -24.60 31.16 17.07
CA LEU A 118 -23.91 29.85 17.29
C LEU A 118 -22.44 29.86 16.85
N ALA A 119 -21.91 31.00 16.44
CA ALA A 119 -20.51 31.22 16.17
C ALA A 119 -20.10 32.65 16.51
N TYR A 120 -18.84 32.83 16.87
CA TYR A 120 -18.26 34.12 17.23
C TYR A 120 -16.81 34.23 16.80
N VAL A 121 -16.39 35.46 16.51
CA VAL A 121 -14.98 35.77 16.23
C VAL A 121 -14.23 35.91 17.55
N ASP A 122 -13.16 35.15 17.69
CA ASP A 122 -12.31 35.12 18.89
C ASP A 122 -10.94 35.75 18.60
N GLU A 123 -10.47 36.59 19.51
CA GLU A 123 -9.18 37.29 19.43
C GLU A 123 -8.15 36.70 20.40
N LEU A 124 -8.44 35.57 21.04
CA LEU A 124 -7.45 34.85 21.84
C LEU A 124 -6.34 34.29 20.91
N SER A 125 -5.09 34.41 21.38
CA SER A 125 -3.98 33.74 20.70
C SER A 125 -4.10 32.21 20.78
N PRO A 126 -3.42 31.46 19.91
CA PRO A 126 -3.42 29.99 19.98
C PRO A 126 -2.99 29.44 21.35
N GLU A 127 -2.06 30.12 22.05
CA GLU A 127 -1.61 29.77 23.40
C GLU A 127 -2.73 29.99 24.42
N GLN A 128 -3.38 31.17 24.37
CA GLN A 128 -4.51 31.49 25.23
C GLN A 128 -5.69 30.56 25.00
N MET A 129 -5.99 30.21 23.75
CA MET A 129 -7.06 29.26 23.41
C MET A 129 -6.77 27.87 24.02
N ARG A 130 -5.51 27.41 24.01
CA ARG A 130 -5.12 26.15 24.66
C ARG A 130 -5.32 26.19 26.17
N GLU A 131 -4.96 27.30 26.81
CA GLU A 131 -5.18 27.50 28.26
C GLU A 131 -6.66 27.52 28.59
N TYR A 132 -7.45 28.30 27.86
CA TYR A 132 -8.91 28.44 28.10
C TYR A 132 -9.67 27.13 27.81
N ARG A 133 -9.19 26.29 26.93
CA ARG A 133 -9.81 25.01 26.62
C ARG A 133 -9.77 24.01 27.78
N GLY A 134 -8.84 24.17 28.72
CA GLY A 134 -8.68 23.26 29.84
C GLY A 134 -8.06 21.92 29.45
N THR A 135 -8.30 20.89 30.28
CA THR A 135 -7.75 19.54 30.12
C THR A 135 -8.89 18.51 30.03
N LEU A 136 -8.54 17.23 29.90
CA LEU A 136 -9.52 16.13 29.94
C LEU A 136 -10.25 16.05 31.30
N THR A 137 -9.61 16.48 32.35
CA THR A 137 -10.13 16.41 33.73
C THR A 137 -10.62 17.76 34.27
N GLU A 138 -10.26 18.86 33.61
CA GLU A 138 -10.66 20.21 34.01
C GLU A 138 -11.49 20.86 32.88
N PRO A 139 -12.64 21.49 33.23
CA PRO A 139 -13.45 22.18 32.23
C PRO A 139 -12.71 23.38 31.65
N GLY A 140 -13.09 23.79 30.44
CA GLY A 140 -12.63 25.03 29.84
C GLY A 140 -13.28 26.26 30.43
N LYS A 141 -12.78 27.42 30.03
CA LYS A 141 -13.29 28.76 30.40
C LYS A 141 -13.83 29.44 29.13
N ASN A 142 -14.90 30.18 29.30
CA ASN A 142 -15.43 31.00 28.22
C ASN A 142 -14.43 32.08 27.81
N SER A 143 -14.27 32.29 26.50
CA SER A 143 -13.53 33.42 25.96
C SER A 143 -14.20 34.73 26.34
N PRO A 144 -13.43 35.81 26.63
CA PRO A 144 -14.00 37.16 26.83
C PRO A 144 -14.80 37.66 25.62
N PHE A 145 -14.57 37.10 24.44
CA PHE A 145 -15.20 37.49 23.17
C PHE A 145 -16.43 36.65 22.81
N ARG A 146 -16.76 35.65 23.63
CA ARG A 146 -17.80 34.66 23.35
C ARG A 146 -19.21 35.27 23.23
N ASP A 147 -19.48 36.34 23.96
CA ASP A 147 -20.80 36.95 24.04
C ASP A 147 -20.90 38.23 23.21
N ARG A 148 -20.05 38.41 22.20
CA ARG A 148 -20.19 39.47 21.20
C ARG A 148 -21.52 39.41 20.50
N SER A 149 -22.06 40.58 20.11
CA SER A 149 -23.29 40.65 19.33
C SER A 149 -23.14 40.00 17.95
N VAL A 150 -24.24 39.51 17.39
CA VAL A 150 -24.28 38.98 16.03
C VAL A 150 -23.76 40.00 15.01
N ALA A 151 -24.15 41.25 15.13
CA ALA A 151 -23.71 42.32 14.22
C ALA A 151 -22.20 42.54 14.24
N GLU A 152 -21.58 42.53 15.44
CA GLU A 152 -20.11 42.65 15.57
C GLU A 152 -19.39 41.42 14.98
N ASN A 153 -19.88 40.21 15.25
CA ASN A 153 -19.29 38.99 14.70
C ASN A 153 -19.38 38.95 13.17
N LEU A 154 -20.52 39.35 12.57
CA LEU A 154 -20.64 39.45 11.12
C LEU A 154 -19.64 40.44 10.52
N ALA A 155 -19.52 41.63 11.12
CA ALA A 155 -18.57 42.66 10.66
C ALA A 155 -17.12 42.19 10.77
N LEU A 156 -16.75 41.52 11.86
CA LEU A 156 -15.40 40.98 12.06
C LEU A 156 -15.10 39.79 11.10
N PHE A 157 -16.06 38.92 10.86
CA PHE A 157 -15.88 37.80 9.92
C PHE A 157 -15.70 38.30 8.48
N GLU A 158 -16.44 39.35 8.08
CA GLU A 158 -16.23 39.99 6.77
C GLU A 158 -14.84 40.63 6.67
N LYS A 159 -14.34 41.27 7.72
CA LYS A 159 -12.95 41.78 7.78
C LYS A 159 -11.91 40.66 7.68
N MET A 160 -12.15 39.50 8.33
CA MET A 160 -11.30 38.32 8.16
C MET A 160 -11.21 37.90 6.69
N LYS A 161 -12.36 37.81 6.02
CA LYS A 161 -12.45 37.45 4.60
C LYS A 161 -11.72 38.45 3.71
N ASN A 162 -11.79 39.74 4.03
CA ASN A 162 -11.14 40.81 3.27
C ASN A 162 -9.63 40.94 3.55
N GLY A 163 -9.05 40.11 4.41
CA GLY A 163 -7.63 40.11 4.72
C GLY A 163 -7.15 41.23 5.63
N GLU A 164 -8.06 41.82 6.40
CA GLU A 164 -7.74 42.93 7.31
C GLU A 164 -7.05 42.51 8.61
N PHE A 165 -6.93 41.21 8.86
CA PHE A 165 -6.29 40.66 10.05
C PHE A 165 -5.08 39.77 9.67
N ALA A 166 -4.06 39.76 10.54
CA ALA A 166 -2.90 38.87 10.39
C ALA A 166 -3.25 37.42 10.74
N GLU A 167 -2.49 36.47 10.23
CA GLU A 167 -2.58 35.06 10.61
C GLU A 167 -2.43 34.91 12.13
N GLY A 168 -3.29 34.08 12.74
CA GLY A 168 -3.26 33.78 14.17
C GLY A 168 -3.78 34.88 15.10
N SER A 169 -4.17 36.05 14.56
CA SER A 169 -4.70 37.14 15.38
C SER A 169 -6.18 36.96 15.76
N VAL A 170 -6.98 36.39 14.86
CA VAL A 170 -8.39 36.10 15.07
C VAL A 170 -8.79 34.80 14.37
N CYS A 171 -9.85 34.18 14.86
CA CYS A 171 -10.46 33.01 14.23
C CYS A 171 -11.98 33.00 14.45
N LEU A 172 -12.72 32.20 13.69
CA LEU A 172 -14.14 31.95 13.94
C LEU A 172 -14.29 30.65 14.74
N ARG A 173 -15.01 30.69 15.85
CA ARG A 173 -15.31 29.54 16.70
C ARG A 173 -16.79 29.24 16.76
N ALA A 174 -17.13 27.95 16.76
CA ALA A 174 -18.48 27.52 17.11
C ALA A 174 -18.76 27.79 18.58
N LYS A 175 -19.96 28.27 18.91
CA LYS A 175 -20.41 28.53 20.29
C LYS A 175 -21.21 27.34 20.79
N ILE A 176 -20.57 26.44 21.50
CA ILE A 176 -21.14 25.16 21.95
C ILE A 176 -21.13 25.08 23.48
N ASP A 177 -20.09 24.51 24.09
CA ASP A 177 -19.99 24.32 25.53
C ASP A 177 -18.52 24.16 25.97
N MET A 178 -17.97 25.17 26.61
CA MET A 178 -16.60 25.16 27.11
C MET A 178 -16.40 24.18 28.29
N ALA A 179 -17.48 23.74 28.96
CA ALA A 179 -17.44 22.75 30.03
C ALA A 179 -17.67 21.31 29.56
N SER A 180 -17.86 21.09 28.26
CA SER A 180 -18.11 19.76 27.70
C SER A 180 -17.00 18.76 28.11
N PRO A 181 -17.35 17.52 28.46
CA PRO A 181 -16.36 16.46 28.67
C PRO A 181 -15.61 16.09 27.39
N PHE A 182 -16.16 16.45 26.22
CA PHE A 182 -15.54 16.21 24.91
C PHE A 182 -14.78 17.47 24.46
N MET A 183 -13.48 17.37 24.31
CA MET A 183 -12.62 18.50 23.93
C MET A 183 -13.03 19.13 22.60
N VAL A 184 -13.48 18.31 21.65
CA VAL A 184 -13.95 18.76 20.30
C VAL A 184 -15.18 19.67 20.37
N MET A 185 -15.95 19.63 21.47
CA MET A 185 -17.16 20.43 21.68
C MET A 185 -16.92 21.72 22.46
N ARG A 186 -15.67 21.97 22.90
CA ARG A 186 -15.29 23.18 23.66
C ARG A 186 -14.98 24.32 22.70
N ASP A 187 -16.03 24.91 22.12
CA ASP A 187 -16.00 26.00 21.16
C ASP A 187 -14.87 25.83 20.11
N PRO A 188 -14.96 24.82 19.23
CA PRO A 188 -13.92 24.54 18.27
C PRO A 188 -13.76 25.66 17.25
N VAL A 189 -12.54 25.85 16.76
CA VAL A 189 -12.27 26.73 15.63
C VAL A 189 -12.85 26.11 14.36
N ILE A 190 -13.65 26.90 13.62
CA ILE A 190 -14.26 26.47 12.36
C ILE A 190 -13.70 27.19 11.14
N TYR A 191 -13.13 28.41 11.30
CA TYR A 191 -12.39 29.16 10.28
C TYR A 191 -11.11 29.77 10.85
N ARG A 192 -10.06 29.74 10.04
CA ARG A 192 -8.76 30.35 10.31
C ARG A 192 -8.32 31.26 9.17
N ILE A 193 -7.41 32.19 9.46
CA ILE A 193 -6.75 33.02 8.46
C ILE A 193 -5.47 32.31 8.00
N LYS A 194 -5.28 32.25 6.67
CA LYS A 194 -4.07 31.72 6.05
C LYS A 194 -3.80 32.46 4.74
N PHE A 195 -2.66 33.15 4.65
CA PHE A 195 -2.21 33.78 3.42
C PHE A 195 -1.29 32.82 2.66
N ALA A 196 -1.89 32.01 1.78
CA ALA A 196 -1.18 31.08 0.93
C ALA A 196 -1.94 30.85 -0.37
N HIS A 197 -1.21 30.58 -1.44
CA HIS A 197 -1.79 30.20 -2.72
C HIS A 197 -2.42 28.80 -2.62
N HIS A 198 -3.68 28.68 -3.04
CA HIS A 198 -4.41 27.41 -3.03
C HIS A 198 -4.39 26.78 -4.43
N HIS A 199 -4.12 25.47 -4.53
CA HIS A 199 -3.94 24.77 -5.80
C HIS A 199 -5.17 24.82 -6.72
N GLN A 200 -6.39 25.00 -6.19
CA GLN A 200 -7.62 25.11 -6.97
C GLN A 200 -8.17 26.54 -7.04
N THR A 201 -8.19 27.25 -5.92
CA THR A 201 -8.85 28.58 -5.83
C THR A 201 -7.87 29.75 -5.96
N GLY A 202 -6.56 29.49 -6.06
CA GLY A 202 -5.55 30.52 -6.15
C GLY A 202 -5.51 31.42 -4.92
N ASP A 203 -5.54 32.74 -5.13
CA ASP A 203 -5.48 33.74 -4.07
C ASP A 203 -6.87 34.33 -3.73
N LYS A 204 -7.96 33.67 -4.15
CA LYS A 204 -9.34 34.14 -3.91
C LYS A 204 -9.66 34.22 -2.41
N TRP A 205 -9.16 33.30 -1.60
CA TRP A 205 -9.45 33.17 -0.19
C TRP A 205 -8.21 33.42 0.68
N CYS A 206 -8.40 34.06 1.81
CA CYS A 206 -7.43 34.16 2.90
C CYS A 206 -7.97 33.62 4.24
N ILE A 207 -9.23 33.16 4.23
CA ILE A 207 -9.82 32.39 5.33
C ILE A 207 -10.17 31.00 4.83
N TYR A 208 -9.87 30.00 5.64
CA TYR A 208 -10.06 28.59 5.29
C TYR A 208 -10.83 27.87 6.39
N PRO A 209 -11.85 27.08 6.02
CA PRO A 209 -12.58 26.29 6.99
C PRO A 209 -11.70 25.19 7.59
N MET A 210 -11.98 24.83 8.82
CA MET A 210 -11.34 23.69 9.47
C MET A 210 -11.98 22.37 9.03
N TYR A 211 -11.23 21.30 9.14
CA TYR A 211 -11.65 19.95 8.74
C TYR A 211 -13.04 19.57 9.28
N ASP A 212 -13.25 19.68 10.58
CA ASP A 212 -14.50 19.24 11.22
C ASP A 212 -15.75 19.99 10.72
N PHE A 213 -15.59 21.25 10.33
CA PHE A 213 -16.67 22.03 9.74
C PHE A 213 -16.91 21.68 8.28
N THR A 214 -15.84 21.47 7.52
CA THR A 214 -15.89 21.19 6.07
C THR A 214 -16.40 19.79 5.78
N HIS A 215 -15.93 18.80 6.53
CA HIS A 215 -16.13 17.39 6.27
C HIS A 215 -17.61 16.99 6.27
N CYS A 216 -18.36 17.35 7.31
CA CYS A 216 -19.78 17.02 7.42
C CYS A 216 -20.63 17.75 6.37
N ILE A 217 -20.32 19.01 6.08
CA ILE A 217 -21.04 19.80 5.07
C ILE A 217 -20.76 19.28 3.66
N SER A 218 -19.51 18.95 3.35
CA SER A 218 -19.15 18.32 2.06
C SER A 218 -19.87 16.98 1.86
N ASP A 219 -19.90 16.14 2.90
CA ASP A 219 -20.66 14.89 2.86
C ASP A 219 -22.15 15.14 2.56
N ALA A 220 -22.77 16.13 3.23
CA ALA A 220 -24.17 16.47 3.03
C ALA A 220 -24.44 17.03 1.63
N LEU A 221 -23.58 17.91 1.11
CA LEU A 221 -23.70 18.49 -0.24
C LEU A 221 -23.57 17.44 -1.35
N GLU A 222 -22.81 16.39 -1.09
CA GLU A 222 -22.63 15.26 -2.02
C GLU A 222 -23.69 14.16 -1.87
N GLY A 223 -24.60 14.28 -0.90
CA GLY A 223 -25.65 13.29 -0.66
C GLY A 223 -25.12 11.96 -0.11
N ILE A 224 -24.01 12.00 0.63
CA ILE A 224 -23.45 10.81 1.27
C ILE A 224 -24.43 10.24 2.28
N THR A 225 -24.62 8.92 2.25
CA THR A 225 -25.51 8.23 3.20
C THR A 225 -24.75 7.72 4.43
N HIS A 226 -23.61 7.10 4.20
CA HIS A 226 -22.76 6.50 5.21
C HIS A 226 -21.37 7.09 5.10
N SER A 227 -21.03 7.94 6.06
CA SER A 227 -19.72 8.60 6.18
C SER A 227 -18.79 7.71 7.00
N ILE A 228 -17.96 6.92 6.31
CA ILE A 228 -17.14 5.89 6.95
C ILE A 228 -15.71 6.40 7.14
N CYS A 229 -15.20 6.37 8.36
CA CYS A 229 -13.87 6.85 8.73
C CYS A 229 -13.22 5.95 9.80
N THR A 230 -12.00 6.30 10.22
CA THR A 230 -11.28 5.55 11.26
C THR A 230 -11.69 5.98 12.68
N LEU A 231 -11.43 5.12 13.68
CA LEU A 231 -11.81 5.34 15.09
C LEU A 231 -11.22 6.61 15.71
N GLU A 232 -10.15 7.16 15.16
CA GLU A 232 -9.56 8.41 15.62
C GLU A 232 -10.52 9.60 15.54
N PHE A 233 -11.55 9.51 14.68
CA PHE A 233 -12.60 10.53 14.52
C PHE A 233 -13.86 10.25 15.33
N GLN A 234 -13.86 9.27 16.23
CA GLN A 234 -15.05 8.89 16.99
C GLN A 234 -15.63 10.02 17.82
N ASP A 235 -14.78 10.78 18.50
CA ASP A 235 -15.23 11.95 19.28
C ASP A 235 -15.71 13.11 18.40
N ASN A 236 -15.14 13.24 17.20
CA ASN A 236 -15.49 14.27 16.24
C ASN A 236 -16.92 14.09 15.68
N ARG A 237 -17.50 12.90 15.75
CA ARG A 237 -18.89 12.65 15.33
C ARG A 237 -19.89 13.58 16.02
N ARG A 238 -19.65 13.96 17.28
CA ARG A 238 -20.51 14.90 18.01
C ARG A 238 -20.52 16.28 17.36
N LEU A 239 -19.36 16.74 16.92
CA LEU A 239 -19.26 18.02 16.21
C LEU A 239 -19.82 17.91 14.79
N TYR A 240 -19.61 16.78 14.11
CA TYR A 240 -20.21 16.47 12.82
C TYR A 240 -21.74 16.62 12.87
N ASP A 241 -22.39 15.95 13.83
CA ASP A 241 -23.84 16.01 14.01
C ASP A 241 -24.28 17.42 14.42
N TRP A 242 -23.58 18.08 15.35
CA TRP A 242 -23.91 19.43 15.80
C TRP A 242 -23.89 20.46 14.67
N VAL A 243 -22.92 20.40 13.77
CA VAL A 243 -22.86 21.33 12.63
C VAL A 243 -24.06 21.13 11.72
N LEU A 244 -24.36 19.89 11.32
CA LEU A 244 -25.49 19.59 10.43
C LEU A 244 -26.84 19.93 11.04
N ASP A 245 -27.00 19.72 12.35
CA ASP A 245 -28.26 20.04 13.07
C ASP A 245 -28.50 21.55 13.20
N ASN A 246 -27.46 22.38 13.06
CA ASN A 246 -27.55 23.83 13.27
C ASN A 246 -27.47 24.68 12.00
N ILE A 247 -27.32 24.08 10.83
CA ILE A 247 -27.34 24.74 9.53
C ILE A 247 -28.56 24.30 8.71
N THR A 248 -28.94 25.10 7.71
CA THR A 248 -30.04 24.77 6.81
C THR A 248 -29.55 23.94 5.65
N ILE A 249 -29.55 22.61 5.82
CA ILE A 249 -29.13 21.64 4.82
C ILE A 249 -30.08 20.44 4.83
N ASP A 250 -30.43 19.92 3.65
CA ASP A 250 -31.45 18.87 3.53
C ASP A 250 -30.91 17.47 3.85
N CYS A 251 -29.66 17.21 3.51
CA CYS A 251 -29.03 15.88 3.70
C CYS A 251 -28.29 15.84 5.03
N HIS A 252 -28.56 14.81 5.82
CA HIS A 252 -27.91 14.53 7.11
C HIS A 252 -27.20 13.17 7.04
N PRO A 253 -25.99 13.07 6.49
CA PRO A 253 -25.17 11.87 6.54
C PRO A 253 -24.87 11.47 7.98
N ARG A 254 -24.59 10.18 8.20
CA ARG A 254 -24.15 9.70 9.50
C ARG A 254 -22.74 9.14 9.41
N GLN A 255 -21.90 9.51 10.40
CA GLN A 255 -20.54 9.03 10.52
C GLN A 255 -20.49 7.66 11.24
N TYR A 256 -19.72 6.74 10.69
CA TYR A 256 -19.45 5.42 11.26
C TYR A 256 -17.93 5.18 11.25
N GLU A 257 -17.41 4.67 12.36
CA GLU A 257 -15.97 4.50 12.55
C GLU A 257 -15.59 3.03 12.64
N PHE A 258 -14.41 2.71 12.09
CA PHE A 258 -13.80 1.40 12.15
C PHE A 258 -12.32 1.50 12.56
N SER A 259 -11.74 0.39 13.05
CA SER A 259 -10.33 0.36 13.45
C SER A 259 -9.40 0.59 12.27
N ARG A 260 -8.40 1.45 12.47
CA ARG A 260 -7.31 1.61 11.50
C ARG A 260 -6.49 0.34 11.37
N LEU A 261 -5.76 0.20 10.27
CA LEU A 261 -4.80 -0.88 10.10
C LEU A 261 -3.51 -0.57 10.90
N ASN A 262 -3.17 -1.47 11.81
CA ASN A 262 -1.85 -1.54 12.43
C ASN A 262 -1.20 -2.83 11.95
N LEU A 263 -0.06 -2.73 11.27
CA LEU A 263 0.63 -3.85 10.66
C LEU A 263 2.02 -3.98 11.28
N GLU A 264 2.43 -5.21 11.59
CA GLU A 264 3.76 -5.49 12.13
C GLU A 264 4.89 -5.10 11.17
N TYR A 265 6.09 -4.93 11.70
CA TYR A 265 7.33 -4.64 10.96
C TYR A 265 7.25 -3.40 10.06
N THR A 266 6.38 -2.44 10.40
CA THR A 266 6.19 -1.23 9.60
C THR A 266 5.89 0.01 10.45
N VAL A 267 6.13 1.17 9.88
CA VAL A 267 5.64 2.46 10.36
C VAL A 267 4.70 3.06 9.31
N MET A 268 3.58 3.62 9.76
CA MET A 268 2.59 4.28 8.88
C MET A 268 2.39 5.76 9.22
N SER A 269 3.06 6.26 10.25
CA SER A 269 3.05 7.67 10.60
C SER A 269 3.74 8.48 9.50
N LYS A 270 3.04 9.49 8.96
CA LYS A 270 3.57 10.38 7.91
C LYS A 270 4.93 10.96 8.28
N ARG A 271 5.11 11.38 9.55
CA ARG A 271 6.38 11.93 10.03
C ARG A 271 7.53 10.91 9.91
N LYS A 272 7.30 9.66 10.33
CA LYS A 272 8.32 8.60 10.27
C LYS A 272 8.60 8.16 8.83
N LEU A 273 7.56 8.05 7.99
CA LEU A 273 7.73 7.77 6.57
C LEU A 273 8.55 8.86 5.85
N ASN A 274 8.24 10.12 6.15
CA ASN A 274 9.00 11.24 5.59
C ASN A 274 10.47 11.21 6.03
N LEU A 275 10.75 10.87 7.29
CA LEU A 275 12.11 10.75 7.81
C LEU A 275 12.90 9.68 7.05
N LEU A 276 12.31 8.50 6.82
CA LEU A 276 12.95 7.43 6.04
C LEU A 276 13.38 7.90 4.64
N VAL A 277 12.56 8.73 4.00
CA VAL A 277 12.87 9.27 2.66
C VAL A 277 13.90 10.39 2.72
N THR A 278 13.73 11.35 3.63
CA THR A 278 14.62 12.54 3.72
C THR A 278 16.01 12.19 4.21
N GLU A 279 16.15 11.22 5.10
CA GLU A 279 17.44 10.74 5.59
C GLU A 279 18.04 9.61 4.73
N LYS A 280 17.37 9.29 3.60
CA LYS A 280 17.85 8.32 2.61
C LYS A 280 18.03 6.89 3.14
N HIS A 281 17.22 6.48 4.10
CA HIS A 281 17.11 5.08 4.50
C HIS A 281 16.44 4.23 3.41
N VAL A 282 15.64 4.88 2.57
CA VAL A 282 15.00 4.32 1.38
C VAL A 282 15.19 5.26 0.19
N ASP A 283 15.05 4.74 -1.04
CA ASP A 283 15.32 5.50 -2.27
C ASP A 283 14.24 6.54 -2.62
N GLY A 284 13.08 6.46 -1.99
CA GLY A 284 11.97 7.37 -2.23
C GLY A 284 10.65 6.79 -1.72
N TRP A 285 9.57 7.50 -2.01
CA TRP A 285 8.23 7.12 -1.59
C TRP A 285 7.70 5.84 -2.25
N ASP A 286 8.25 5.47 -3.40
CA ASP A 286 7.95 4.23 -4.12
C ASP A 286 9.00 3.13 -3.92
N ASP A 287 9.88 3.28 -2.95
CA ASP A 287 10.82 2.20 -2.59
C ASP A 287 10.05 0.92 -2.26
N PRO A 288 10.42 -0.23 -2.86
CA PRO A 288 9.75 -1.51 -2.62
C PRO A 288 9.73 -1.99 -1.15
N ARG A 289 10.50 -1.39 -0.26
CA ARG A 289 10.47 -1.65 1.19
C ARG A 289 9.44 -0.82 1.93
N MET A 290 8.93 0.23 1.30
CA MET A 290 7.86 1.08 1.84
C MET A 290 6.50 0.40 1.60
N LEU A 291 5.58 0.53 2.57
CA LEU A 291 4.20 0.08 2.40
C LEU A 291 3.28 1.19 1.88
N THR A 292 3.82 2.13 1.12
CA THR A 292 3.04 2.99 0.26
C THR A 292 2.41 2.16 -0.86
N VAL A 293 1.30 2.60 -1.41
CA VAL A 293 0.66 1.87 -2.53
C VAL A 293 1.61 1.80 -3.73
N SER A 294 2.32 2.89 -4.02
CA SER A 294 3.34 2.93 -5.07
C SER A 294 4.53 2.00 -4.80
N GLY A 295 4.98 1.88 -3.55
CA GLY A 295 6.04 0.96 -3.16
C GLY A 295 5.62 -0.50 -3.27
N LEU A 296 4.42 -0.84 -2.82
CA LEU A 296 3.84 -2.17 -2.96
C LEU A 296 3.70 -2.57 -4.43
N ARG A 297 3.19 -1.68 -5.26
CA ARG A 297 3.06 -1.85 -6.70
C ARG A 297 4.42 -2.11 -7.36
N ARG A 298 5.44 -1.30 -7.08
CA ARG A 298 6.78 -1.45 -7.61
C ARG A 298 7.46 -2.74 -7.14
N ARG A 299 7.15 -3.19 -5.92
CA ARG A 299 7.63 -4.48 -5.40
C ARG A 299 6.99 -5.67 -6.11
N GLY A 300 5.84 -5.50 -6.73
CA GLY A 300 5.14 -6.56 -7.46
C GLY A 300 3.88 -7.09 -6.76
N TYR A 301 3.39 -6.39 -5.73
CA TYR A 301 2.07 -6.69 -5.17
C TYR A 301 0.98 -6.40 -6.22
N THR A 302 -0.04 -7.23 -6.25
CA THR A 302 -1.15 -7.10 -7.16
C THR A 302 -2.35 -6.42 -6.49
N PRO A 303 -3.20 -5.72 -7.25
CA PRO A 303 -4.45 -5.20 -6.71
C PRO A 303 -5.32 -6.27 -6.05
N ALA A 304 -5.38 -7.46 -6.64
CA ALA A 304 -6.14 -8.59 -6.12
C ALA A 304 -5.64 -9.04 -4.74
N SER A 305 -4.32 -9.13 -4.55
CA SER A 305 -3.72 -9.51 -3.25
C SER A 305 -4.00 -8.47 -2.16
N ILE A 306 -3.96 -7.18 -2.48
CA ILE A 306 -4.26 -6.11 -1.52
C ILE A 306 -5.75 -6.13 -1.14
N ARG A 307 -6.65 -6.30 -2.10
CA ARG A 307 -8.08 -6.43 -1.82
C ARG A 307 -8.40 -7.67 -0.98
N GLU A 308 -7.76 -8.80 -1.29
CA GLU A 308 -7.91 -10.04 -0.50
C GLU A 308 -7.38 -9.85 0.93
N PHE A 309 -6.24 -9.20 1.10
CA PHE A 309 -5.72 -8.86 2.42
C PHE A 309 -6.69 -7.99 3.21
N CYS A 310 -7.22 -6.91 2.63
CA CYS A 310 -8.20 -6.05 3.27
C CYS A 310 -9.49 -6.81 3.65
N LYS A 311 -9.90 -7.78 2.83
CA LYS A 311 -11.04 -8.65 3.12
C LYS A 311 -10.78 -9.57 4.32
N ARG A 312 -9.59 -10.18 4.41
CA ARG A 312 -9.23 -11.12 5.49
C ARG A 312 -9.11 -10.44 6.84
N ILE A 313 -8.54 -9.25 6.90
CA ILE A 313 -8.42 -8.51 8.16
C ILE A 313 -9.77 -8.03 8.68
N GLY A 314 -10.77 -7.89 7.81
CA GLY A 314 -12.13 -7.53 8.18
C GLY A 314 -12.27 -6.08 8.68
N VAL A 315 -13.47 -5.78 9.21
CA VAL A 315 -13.85 -4.45 9.70
C VAL A 315 -14.40 -4.58 11.13
N THR A 316 -13.69 -4.00 12.08
CA THR A 316 -14.04 -4.06 13.52
C THR A 316 -13.90 -2.67 14.15
N LYS A 317 -14.38 -2.54 15.40
CA LYS A 317 -14.16 -1.37 16.27
C LYS A 317 -13.03 -1.58 17.27
N GLN A 318 -12.29 -2.68 17.18
CA GLN A 318 -11.18 -2.97 18.08
C GLN A 318 -9.86 -2.78 17.32
N ASP A 319 -8.94 -2.03 17.91
CA ASP A 319 -7.59 -1.90 17.40
C ASP A 319 -6.83 -3.22 17.60
N ASN A 320 -6.42 -3.81 16.49
CA ASN A 320 -5.61 -5.03 16.44
C ASN A 320 -4.35 -4.77 15.66
N ILE A 321 -3.28 -5.47 16.00
CA ILE A 321 -2.07 -5.54 15.18
C ILE A 321 -2.22 -6.75 14.26
N VAL A 322 -2.08 -6.52 12.95
CA VAL A 322 -2.15 -7.55 11.92
C VAL A 322 -0.74 -8.06 11.63
N GLU A 323 -0.60 -9.37 11.54
CA GLU A 323 0.68 -10.00 11.20
C GLU A 323 1.10 -9.70 9.75
N MET A 324 2.36 -9.33 9.53
CA MET A 324 2.92 -9.13 8.19
C MET A 324 2.82 -10.40 7.34
N SER A 325 2.93 -11.56 7.95
CA SER A 325 2.79 -12.87 7.30
C SER A 325 1.45 -13.03 6.57
N MET A 326 0.37 -12.42 7.05
CA MET A 326 -0.94 -12.44 6.37
C MET A 326 -0.91 -11.69 5.04
N LEU A 327 -0.27 -10.52 4.99
CA LEU A 327 -0.09 -9.76 3.74
C LEU A 327 0.77 -10.54 2.75
N GLU A 328 1.88 -11.10 3.24
CA GLU A 328 2.80 -11.91 2.43
C GLU A 328 2.13 -13.20 1.91
N ALA A 329 1.23 -13.82 2.70
CA ALA A 329 0.45 -14.97 2.27
C ALA A 329 -0.52 -14.62 1.13
N CYS A 330 -1.23 -13.49 1.22
CA CYS A 330 -2.16 -13.06 0.17
C CYS A 330 -1.45 -12.88 -1.18
N ILE A 331 -0.28 -12.24 -1.21
CA ILE A 331 0.46 -12.08 -2.47
C ILE A 331 1.04 -13.40 -2.96
N ARG A 332 1.53 -14.24 -2.06
CA ARG A 332 2.08 -15.56 -2.42
C ARG A 332 1.01 -16.46 -3.05
N GLU A 333 -0.19 -16.48 -2.51
CA GLU A 333 -1.32 -17.24 -3.04
C GLU A 333 -1.73 -16.72 -4.43
N ASP A 334 -1.89 -15.41 -4.58
CA ASP A 334 -2.25 -14.80 -5.87
C ASP A 334 -1.20 -15.10 -6.96
N LEU A 335 0.08 -14.93 -6.65
CA LEU A 335 1.16 -15.19 -7.60
C LEU A 335 1.38 -16.68 -7.88
N ASN A 336 1.08 -17.56 -6.93
CA ASN A 336 1.12 -18.99 -7.17
C ASN A 336 0.13 -19.42 -8.27
N GLU A 337 -1.02 -18.80 -8.31
CA GLU A 337 -2.07 -19.08 -9.31
C GLU A 337 -1.85 -18.35 -10.62
N ASN A 338 -1.36 -17.10 -10.59
CA ASN A 338 -1.41 -16.19 -11.71
C ASN A 338 -0.05 -15.83 -12.33
N ALA A 339 1.06 -16.10 -11.67
CA ALA A 339 2.37 -15.77 -12.21
C ALA A 339 2.93 -16.89 -13.11
N PRO A 340 3.36 -16.58 -14.34
CA PRO A 340 4.09 -17.53 -15.14
C PRO A 340 5.43 -17.90 -14.50
N ARG A 341 5.91 -19.11 -14.76
CA ARG A 341 7.20 -19.63 -14.27
C ARG A 341 8.31 -19.25 -15.25
N ALA A 342 9.46 -18.99 -14.67
CA ALA A 342 10.72 -18.83 -15.40
C ALA A 342 11.87 -19.34 -14.54
N MET A 343 13.00 -19.62 -15.13
CA MET A 343 14.21 -19.97 -14.41
C MET A 343 15.19 -18.80 -14.38
N ALA A 344 15.74 -18.53 -13.20
CA ALA A 344 16.78 -17.53 -12.98
C ALA A 344 17.83 -18.11 -12.04
N VAL A 345 19.08 -18.00 -12.42
CA VAL A 345 20.24 -18.43 -11.63
C VAL A 345 20.86 -17.18 -11.02
N LEU A 346 20.79 -17.07 -9.71
CA LEU A 346 21.21 -15.85 -9.00
C LEU A 346 22.74 -15.79 -8.86
N HIS A 347 23.37 -16.92 -8.53
CA HIS A 347 24.82 -17.04 -8.37
C HIS A 347 25.35 -18.12 -9.33
N PRO A 348 25.57 -17.77 -10.60
CA PRO A 348 25.85 -18.76 -11.63
C PRO A 348 27.22 -19.41 -11.48
N VAL A 349 27.25 -20.73 -11.56
CA VAL A 349 28.45 -21.54 -11.82
C VAL A 349 28.26 -22.30 -13.13
N LYS A 350 29.31 -22.34 -13.93
CA LYS A 350 29.28 -23.00 -15.25
C LYS A 350 29.23 -24.52 -15.11
N VAL A 351 28.38 -25.13 -15.91
CA VAL A 351 28.33 -26.58 -16.14
C VAL A 351 28.56 -26.85 -17.63
N VAL A 352 29.44 -27.75 -17.94
CA VAL A 352 29.73 -28.22 -19.30
C VAL A 352 29.18 -29.63 -19.47
N ILE A 353 28.25 -29.84 -20.39
CA ILE A 353 27.71 -31.17 -20.74
C ILE A 353 28.58 -31.78 -21.81
N GLU A 354 29.52 -32.67 -21.41
CA GLU A 354 30.59 -33.15 -22.29
C GLU A 354 30.08 -34.02 -23.44
N ASN A 355 29.03 -34.81 -23.22
CA ASN A 355 28.48 -35.74 -24.20
C ASN A 355 27.28 -35.19 -24.99
N LEU A 356 26.97 -33.89 -24.89
CA LEU A 356 25.96 -33.24 -25.73
C LEU A 356 26.56 -32.98 -27.12
N ALA A 357 26.04 -33.62 -28.15
CA ALA A 357 26.56 -33.53 -29.51
C ALA A 357 26.16 -32.24 -30.22
N ALA A 358 24.96 -31.74 -29.95
CA ALA A 358 24.39 -30.53 -30.54
C ALA A 358 23.39 -29.87 -29.56
N ASP A 359 23.27 -28.56 -29.65
CA ASP A 359 22.29 -27.83 -28.86
C ASP A 359 20.85 -28.25 -29.23
N GLU A 360 19.98 -28.27 -28.25
CA GLU A 360 18.57 -28.64 -28.37
C GLU A 360 17.66 -27.51 -27.90
N VAL A 361 16.43 -27.51 -28.39
CA VAL A 361 15.38 -26.61 -27.93
C VAL A 361 14.31 -27.43 -27.20
N LEU A 362 14.25 -27.28 -25.90
CA LEU A 362 13.25 -27.93 -25.05
C LEU A 362 12.05 -27.01 -24.85
N THR A 363 10.97 -27.58 -24.36
CA THR A 363 9.73 -26.84 -24.04
C THR A 363 9.34 -27.07 -22.59
N ALA A 364 8.96 -26.00 -21.92
CA ALA A 364 8.42 -26.05 -20.57
C ALA A 364 7.08 -25.34 -20.48
N PRO A 365 6.11 -25.81 -19.65
CA PRO A 365 4.87 -25.08 -19.44
C PRO A 365 5.16 -23.73 -18.76
N ALA A 366 4.42 -22.70 -19.19
CA ALA A 366 4.51 -21.40 -18.51
C ALA A 366 3.91 -21.44 -17.09
N HIS A 367 2.98 -22.38 -16.85
CA HIS A 367 2.41 -22.61 -15.52
C HIS A 367 2.10 -24.11 -15.32
N PRO A 368 2.35 -24.69 -14.12
CA PRO A 368 2.21 -26.13 -13.92
C PRO A 368 0.76 -26.64 -13.95
N SER A 369 -0.21 -25.80 -13.63
CA SER A 369 -1.65 -26.16 -13.54
C SER A 369 -2.55 -25.32 -14.44
N ASN A 370 -2.04 -24.34 -15.15
CA ASN A 370 -2.81 -23.49 -16.07
C ASN A 370 -2.25 -23.58 -17.51
N ALA A 371 -2.79 -24.50 -18.29
CA ALA A 371 -2.36 -24.72 -19.68
C ALA A 371 -2.65 -23.51 -20.59
N GLU A 372 -3.60 -22.64 -20.24
CA GLU A 372 -3.94 -21.45 -21.03
C GLU A 372 -2.79 -20.42 -21.05
N MET A 373 -1.91 -20.45 -20.06
CA MET A 373 -0.69 -19.63 -20.08
C MET A 373 0.33 -20.06 -21.12
N GLY A 374 0.13 -21.21 -21.77
CA GLY A 374 0.98 -21.72 -22.83
C GLY A 374 2.29 -22.31 -22.34
N SER A 375 3.31 -22.23 -23.18
CA SER A 375 4.63 -22.79 -22.95
C SER A 375 5.73 -21.81 -23.34
N ARG A 376 6.95 -22.08 -22.87
CA ARG A 376 8.15 -21.35 -23.22
C ARG A 376 9.24 -22.29 -23.74
N THR A 377 10.13 -21.79 -24.55
CA THR A 377 11.27 -22.54 -25.08
C THR A 377 12.47 -22.41 -24.15
N LEU A 378 13.16 -23.52 -23.94
CA LEU A 378 14.38 -23.61 -23.14
C LEU A 378 15.52 -24.12 -24.02
N PRO A 379 16.45 -23.24 -24.46
CA PRO A 379 17.65 -23.69 -25.15
C PRO A 379 18.50 -24.54 -24.22
N PHE A 380 18.71 -25.81 -24.54
CA PHE A 380 19.59 -26.71 -23.84
C PHE A 380 20.90 -26.81 -24.61
N THR A 381 21.93 -26.20 -24.08
CA THR A 381 23.21 -26.00 -24.75
C THR A 381 24.32 -26.74 -24.01
N ARG A 382 25.46 -26.96 -24.68
CA ARG A 382 26.60 -27.63 -24.08
C ARG A 382 27.11 -26.95 -22.81
N GLU A 383 27.04 -25.62 -22.76
CA GLU A 383 27.33 -24.85 -21.57
C GLU A 383 26.04 -24.30 -20.98
N ILE A 384 25.83 -24.52 -19.69
CA ILE A 384 24.71 -24.01 -18.91
C ILE A 384 25.22 -23.41 -17.60
N PHE A 385 24.36 -22.63 -16.93
CA PHE A 385 24.57 -22.17 -15.56
C PHE A 385 23.59 -22.84 -14.61
N ILE A 386 24.08 -23.20 -13.43
CA ILE A 386 23.29 -23.57 -12.26
C ILE A 386 23.66 -22.65 -11.10
N ASP A 387 22.85 -22.60 -10.05
CA ASP A 387 23.19 -21.85 -8.85
C ASP A 387 24.34 -22.55 -8.09
N GLU A 388 25.33 -21.77 -7.62
CA GLU A 388 26.47 -22.35 -6.89
C GLU A 388 26.05 -23.10 -5.62
N ALA A 389 24.93 -22.69 -4.97
CA ALA A 389 24.36 -23.37 -3.82
C ALA A 389 23.78 -24.76 -4.16
N ASP A 390 23.53 -25.04 -5.42
CA ASP A 390 23.04 -26.35 -5.89
C ASP A 390 24.13 -27.40 -6.14
N PHE A 391 25.38 -27.03 -5.93
CA PHE A 391 26.50 -27.96 -6.06
C PHE A 391 27.31 -28.08 -4.77
N LYS A 392 27.76 -29.30 -4.45
CA LYS A 392 28.75 -29.60 -3.42
C LYS A 392 29.67 -30.75 -3.87
N GLU A 393 30.94 -30.68 -3.47
CA GLU A 393 31.88 -31.80 -3.71
C GLU A 393 31.52 -33.01 -2.86
N GLU A 394 31.20 -32.77 -1.59
CA GLU A 394 30.73 -33.76 -0.65
C GLU A 394 29.49 -33.29 0.08
N ALA A 395 28.50 -34.15 0.27
CA ALA A 395 27.29 -33.83 0.99
C ALA A 395 26.66 -35.06 1.63
N ASN A 396 25.90 -34.83 2.71
CA ASN A 396 25.11 -35.87 3.35
C ASN A 396 23.87 -36.25 2.50
N LYS A 397 23.14 -37.29 2.91
CA LYS A 397 21.97 -37.82 2.20
C LYS A 397 20.78 -36.85 2.15
N GLN A 398 20.77 -35.77 2.94
CA GLN A 398 19.70 -34.76 2.96
C GLN A 398 19.89 -33.75 1.85
N PHE A 399 21.08 -33.54 1.34
CA PHE A 399 21.36 -32.64 0.23
C PHE A 399 20.95 -33.29 -1.10
N LYS A 400 19.74 -32.98 -1.55
CA LYS A 400 19.12 -33.52 -2.78
C LYS A 400 19.35 -32.59 -3.97
N ARG A 401 20.63 -32.30 -4.25
CA ARG A 401 21.08 -31.44 -5.36
C ARG A 401 22.27 -32.10 -6.02
N LEU A 402 23.06 -31.40 -6.82
CA LEU A 402 24.21 -31.96 -7.52
C LEU A 402 25.40 -32.17 -6.58
N VAL A 403 25.92 -33.37 -6.53
CA VAL A 403 27.14 -33.73 -5.79
C VAL A 403 28.12 -34.35 -6.77
N LEU A 404 29.41 -34.10 -6.59
CA LEU A 404 30.46 -34.73 -7.42
C LEU A 404 30.33 -36.26 -7.42
N GLY A 405 30.31 -36.84 -8.62
CA GLY A 405 30.11 -38.28 -8.84
C GLY A 405 28.64 -38.74 -8.74
N LYS A 406 27.67 -37.84 -8.49
CA LYS A 406 26.24 -38.16 -8.36
C LYS A 406 25.39 -37.45 -9.38
N GLU A 407 24.13 -37.89 -9.49
CA GLU A 407 23.15 -37.40 -10.45
C GLU A 407 22.15 -36.45 -9.80
N VAL A 408 21.62 -35.52 -10.62
CA VAL A 408 20.49 -34.69 -10.32
C VAL A 408 19.69 -34.43 -11.60
N ARG A 409 18.39 -34.14 -11.49
CA ARG A 409 17.57 -33.74 -12.63
C ARG A 409 17.64 -32.21 -12.83
N LEU A 410 17.89 -31.81 -14.06
CA LEU A 410 17.65 -30.42 -14.50
C LEU A 410 16.16 -30.21 -14.73
N ARG A 411 15.62 -29.11 -14.22
CA ARG A 411 14.19 -28.77 -14.31
C ARG A 411 13.73 -28.72 -15.77
N ASN A 412 12.67 -29.47 -16.13
CA ASN A 412 12.14 -29.60 -17.48
C ASN A 412 13.17 -30.09 -18.52
N ALA A 413 14.19 -30.81 -18.10
CA ALA A 413 15.27 -31.31 -18.95
C ALA A 413 15.70 -32.71 -18.52
N TYR A 414 16.97 -33.00 -18.63
CA TYR A 414 17.56 -34.30 -18.45
C TYR A 414 18.16 -34.51 -17.07
N VAL A 415 18.48 -35.76 -16.76
CA VAL A 415 19.35 -36.10 -15.63
C VAL A 415 20.81 -35.88 -16.06
N ILE A 416 21.58 -35.22 -15.19
CA ILE A 416 23.00 -34.98 -15.36
C ILE A 416 23.79 -35.63 -14.20
N LYS A 417 25.04 -35.94 -14.44
CA LYS A 417 25.99 -36.46 -13.45
C LYS A 417 27.25 -35.62 -13.45
N ALA A 418 27.68 -35.14 -12.29
CA ALA A 418 28.95 -34.43 -12.15
C ALA A 418 30.14 -35.40 -12.18
N GLU A 419 31.00 -35.26 -13.17
CA GLU A 419 32.15 -36.16 -13.38
C GLU A 419 33.44 -35.56 -12.81
N ARG A 420 33.69 -34.28 -12.99
CA ARG A 420 34.88 -33.58 -12.51
C ARG A 420 34.63 -32.08 -12.38
N ILE A 421 35.52 -31.38 -11.70
CA ILE A 421 35.43 -29.93 -11.45
C ILE A 421 36.73 -29.21 -11.76
N GLU A 422 36.64 -27.93 -12.02
CA GLU A 422 37.75 -26.97 -12.03
C GLU A 422 37.55 -25.94 -10.92
N LYS A 423 38.67 -25.52 -10.34
CA LYS A 423 38.72 -24.51 -9.28
C LYS A 423 39.66 -23.38 -9.65
N ASP A 424 39.42 -22.21 -9.13
CA ASP A 424 40.35 -21.09 -9.17
C ASP A 424 41.46 -21.23 -8.12
N ALA A 425 42.34 -20.23 -8.05
CA ALA A 425 43.47 -20.19 -7.12
C ALA A 425 43.01 -20.15 -5.64
N ASP A 426 41.80 -19.69 -5.36
CA ASP A 426 41.22 -19.61 -4.02
C ASP A 426 40.44 -20.89 -3.64
N GLY A 427 40.40 -21.87 -4.54
CA GLY A 427 39.74 -23.16 -4.33
C GLY A 427 38.22 -23.11 -4.60
N LYS A 428 37.70 -22.03 -5.16
CA LYS A 428 36.28 -21.89 -5.55
C LYS A 428 36.05 -22.66 -6.86
N VAL A 429 34.95 -23.43 -6.91
CA VAL A 429 34.55 -24.14 -8.12
C VAL A 429 34.14 -23.15 -9.19
N THR A 430 34.79 -23.19 -10.34
CA THR A 430 34.53 -22.31 -11.49
C THR A 430 33.82 -23.03 -12.63
N CYS A 431 33.98 -24.34 -12.76
CA CYS A 431 33.34 -25.15 -13.78
C CYS A 431 33.10 -26.58 -13.27
N ILE A 432 31.94 -27.11 -13.61
CA ILE A 432 31.54 -28.50 -13.33
C ILE A 432 31.34 -29.19 -14.67
N TYR A 433 32.07 -30.28 -14.90
CA TYR A 433 31.92 -31.10 -16.10
C TYR A 433 30.96 -32.23 -15.81
N CYS A 434 29.91 -32.33 -16.61
CA CYS A 434 28.86 -33.31 -16.44
C CYS A 434 28.64 -34.14 -17.71
N SER A 435 28.13 -35.33 -17.53
CA SER A 435 27.44 -36.10 -18.57
C SER A 435 25.93 -35.99 -18.38
N TYR A 436 25.15 -36.13 -19.46
CA TYR A 436 23.71 -36.22 -19.36
C TYR A 436 23.20 -37.57 -19.89
N ASP A 437 22.02 -37.99 -19.42
CA ASP A 437 21.33 -39.18 -19.89
C ASP A 437 20.22 -38.77 -20.87
N PRO A 438 20.42 -39.00 -22.19
CA PRO A 438 19.50 -38.53 -23.22
C PRO A 438 18.09 -39.19 -23.15
N GLU A 439 17.98 -40.34 -22.48
CA GLU A 439 16.73 -41.08 -22.34
C GLU A 439 15.82 -40.55 -21.20
N THR A 440 16.24 -39.49 -20.49
CA THR A 440 15.57 -39.03 -19.26
C THR A 440 14.71 -37.77 -19.42
N LEU A 441 14.48 -37.28 -20.64
CA LEU A 441 13.62 -36.11 -20.84
C LEU A 441 12.18 -36.44 -20.42
N GLY A 442 11.72 -35.81 -19.34
CA GLY A 442 10.37 -35.99 -18.82
C GLY A 442 10.05 -37.35 -18.21
N LYS A 443 11.03 -38.22 -18.03
CA LYS A 443 10.86 -39.58 -17.46
C LYS A 443 12.06 -40.01 -16.62
N ASP A 444 11.85 -41.01 -15.80
CA ASP A 444 12.92 -41.62 -15.01
C ASP A 444 13.90 -42.46 -15.87
N PRO A 445 15.14 -42.68 -15.41
CA PRO A 445 16.09 -43.54 -16.08
C PRO A 445 15.53 -44.93 -16.38
N ALA A 446 15.83 -45.46 -17.58
CA ALA A 446 15.31 -46.74 -18.08
C ALA A 446 15.73 -47.96 -17.25
N ASP A 447 16.85 -47.89 -16.55
CA ASP A 447 17.38 -48.96 -15.66
C ASP A 447 16.74 -48.98 -14.26
N GLY A 448 15.76 -48.08 -14.01
CA GLY A 448 15.01 -48.02 -12.76
C GLY A 448 15.75 -47.38 -11.58
N ARG A 449 16.98 -46.85 -11.79
CA ARG A 449 17.63 -46.06 -10.74
C ARG A 449 16.84 -44.80 -10.42
N LYS A 450 16.80 -44.41 -9.17
CA LYS A 450 16.06 -43.24 -8.71
C LYS A 450 17.00 -42.05 -8.55
N VAL A 451 16.76 -41.00 -9.31
CA VAL A 451 17.43 -39.71 -9.17
C VAL A 451 16.61 -38.81 -8.26
N LYS A 452 17.22 -38.33 -7.19
CA LYS A 452 16.59 -37.48 -6.18
C LYS A 452 17.01 -36.03 -6.37
N GLY A 453 16.02 -35.16 -6.36
CA GLY A 453 16.22 -33.72 -6.48
C GLY A 453 16.11 -33.21 -7.91
N VAL A 454 15.72 -31.95 -7.98
CA VAL A 454 15.58 -31.19 -9.21
C VAL A 454 16.20 -29.82 -8.96
N ILE A 455 17.04 -29.35 -9.87
CA ILE A 455 17.64 -28.02 -9.83
C ILE A 455 17.25 -27.22 -11.06
N HIS A 456 17.18 -25.90 -10.93
CA HIS A 456 16.95 -24.99 -12.06
C HIS A 456 18.28 -24.64 -12.73
N TRP A 457 18.18 -24.16 -13.96
CA TRP A 457 19.32 -23.91 -14.83
C TRP A 457 18.95 -22.92 -15.94
N VAL A 458 19.94 -22.32 -16.58
CA VAL A 458 19.77 -21.54 -17.82
C VAL A 458 20.91 -21.82 -18.79
N SER A 459 20.67 -21.67 -20.09
CA SER A 459 21.73 -21.74 -21.12
C SER A 459 22.79 -20.67 -20.90
N ALA A 460 24.04 -20.99 -20.97
CA ALA A 460 25.12 -19.99 -20.87
C ALA A 460 25.12 -18.99 -22.02
N THR A 461 24.81 -19.48 -23.25
CA THR A 461 24.84 -18.66 -24.47
C THR A 461 23.55 -17.86 -24.72
N HIS A 462 22.40 -18.38 -24.30
CA HIS A 462 21.10 -17.77 -24.55
C HIS A 462 20.49 -17.05 -23.34
N SER A 463 20.99 -17.28 -22.13
CA SER A 463 20.53 -16.57 -20.96
C SER A 463 20.91 -15.08 -21.02
N LEU A 464 20.13 -14.27 -20.34
CA LEU A 464 20.31 -12.82 -20.29
C LEU A 464 20.90 -12.42 -18.94
N PRO A 465 21.84 -11.45 -18.92
CA PRO A 465 22.29 -10.86 -17.67
C PRO A 465 21.13 -10.07 -17.02
N ALA A 466 21.04 -10.13 -15.71
CA ALA A 466 20.04 -9.38 -14.97
C ALA A 466 20.58 -8.95 -13.60
N GLU A 467 20.11 -7.81 -13.15
CA GLU A 467 20.21 -7.41 -11.76
C GLU A 467 18.98 -7.95 -11.00
N VAL A 468 19.21 -8.57 -9.87
CA VAL A 468 18.14 -9.08 -9.01
C VAL A 468 18.21 -8.41 -7.65
N ARG A 469 17.12 -7.81 -7.24
CA ARG A 469 16.98 -7.10 -5.97
C ARG A 469 16.16 -7.94 -5.01
N LEU A 470 16.81 -8.47 -3.99
CA LEU A 470 16.17 -9.26 -2.94
C LEU A 470 15.68 -8.31 -1.86
N TYR A 471 14.43 -7.86 -2.00
CA TYR A 471 13.77 -7.06 -0.98
C TYR A 471 13.22 -7.93 0.14
N ASP A 472 13.36 -7.47 1.37
CA ASP A 472 12.80 -8.06 2.58
C ASP A 472 12.11 -6.99 3.43
N ARG A 473 11.68 -7.34 4.64
CA ARG A 473 11.05 -6.40 5.57
C ARG A 473 12.02 -5.28 5.93
N LEU A 474 11.54 -4.03 5.92
CA LEU A 474 12.37 -2.86 6.22
C LEU A 474 12.83 -2.83 7.68
N PHE A 475 12.02 -3.36 8.60
CA PHE A 475 12.31 -3.42 10.02
C PHE A 475 12.50 -4.86 10.49
N LYS A 476 13.34 -5.04 11.52
CA LYS A 476 13.64 -6.36 12.13
C LYS A 476 12.83 -6.65 13.40
N VAL A 477 11.99 -5.69 13.85
CA VAL A 477 11.15 -5.82 15.05
C VAL A 477 9.66 -5.65 14.71
N PRO A 478 8.76 -6.35 15.40
CA PRO A 478 7.33 -6.31 15.07
C PRO A 478 6.70 -4.93 15.24
N ASN A 479 7.13 -4.14 16.23
CA ASN A 479 6.57 -2.81 16.50
C ASN A 479 7.64 -1.71 16.50
N PRO A 480 8.19 -1.35 15.34
CA PRO A 480 9.23 -0.33 15.24
C PRO A 480 8.74 1.05 15.66
N GLY A 481 7.43 1.27 15.64
CA GLY A 481 6.80 2.54 16.05
C GLY A 481 6.91 2.82 17.54
N ALA A 482 7.07 1.78 18.37
CA ALA A 482 7.22 1.89 19.82
C ALA A 482 8.68 2.03 20.29
N GLU A 483 9.64 1.79 19.40
CA GLU A 483 11.05 1.93 19.74
C GLU A 483 11.43 3.40 19.95
N GLU A 484 12.27 3.67 20.96
CA GLU A 484 12.81 5.03 21.22
C GLU A 484 13.63 5.52 20.02
N ASP A 485 14.48 4.63 19.49
CA ASP A 485 15.23 4.81 18.25
C ASP A 485 14.71 3.84 17.18
N PHE A 486 13.71 4.27 16.43
CA PHE A 486 13.12 3.40 15.39
C PHE A 486 14.08 3.15 14.20
N GLU A 487 15.09 4.02 14.01
CA GLU A 487 16.10 3.83 12.98
C GLU A 487 17.03 2.65 13.31
N ALA A 488 17.34 2.45 14.60
CA ALA A 488 18.09 1.26 15.05
C ALA A 488 17.33 -0.06 14.83
N ALA A 489 16.00 0.00 14.63
CA ALA A 489 15.18 -1.15 14.30
C ALA A 489 15.17 -1.49 12.79
N LEU A 490 15.83 -0.68 11.95
CA LEU A 490 15.95 -0.96 10.52
C LEU A 490 16.70 -2.29 10.28
N ASN A 491 16.24 -3.03 9.28
CA ASN A 491 16.87 -4.26 8.82
C ASN A 491 17.97 -3.93 7.79
N PRO A 492 19.26 -4.11 8.13
CA PRO A 492 20.35 -3.81 7.21
C PRO A 492 20.37 -4.71 5.97
N GLU A 493 19.72 -5.88 6.04
CA GLU A 493 19.58 -6.82 4.94
C GLU A 493 18.23 -6.69 4.20
N SER A 494 17.52 -5.57 4.40
CA SER A 494 16.25 -5.33 3.74
C SER A 494 16.34 -5.21 2.22
N LEU A 495 17.53 -5.00 1.68
CA LEU A 495 17.84 -5.00 0.26
C LEU A 495 19.23 -5.62 0.02
N VAL A 496 19.26 -6.70 -0.75
CA VAL A 496 20.48 -7.29 -1.29
C VAL A 496 20.43 -7.23 -2.81
N ILE A 497 21.45 -6.62 -3.43
CA ILE A 497 21.53 -6.47 -4.90
C ILE A 497 22.49 -7.51 -5.44
N ILE A 498 22.03 -8.29 -6.42
CA ILE A 498 22.79 -9.31 -7.15
C ILE A 498 22.91 -8.84 -8.59
N GLU A 499 24.11 -8.45 -9.00
CA GLU A 499 24.38 -7.90 -10.34
C GLU A 499 24.71 -8.96 -11.39
N GLY A 500 25.12 -10.15 -10.97
CA GLY A 500 25.63 -11.23 -11.83
C GLY A 500 24.62 -12.33 -12.17
N ALA A 501 23.34 -12.13 -11.91
CA ALA A 501 22.31 -13.13 -12.17
C ALA A 501 22.13 -13.37 -13.67
N ARG A 502 21.70 -14.61 -14.01
CA ARG A 502 21.38 -15.03 -15.37
C ARG A 502 19.96 -15.54 -15.43
N VAL A 503 19.15 -14.99 -16.31
CA VAL A 503 17.74 -15.35 -16.48
C VAL A 503 17.48 -15.99 -17.84
N GLU A 504 16.45 -16.83 -17.93
CA GLU A 504 16.12 -17.49 -19.19
C GLU A 504 15.73 -16.48 -20.30
N ALA A 505 15.99 -16.85 -21.55
CA ALA A 505 15.78 -16.00 -22.72
C ALA A 505 14.32 -15.51 -22.90
N SER A 506 13.34 -16.23 -22.38
CA SER A 506 11.92 -15.85 -22.42
C SER A 506 11.63 -14.52 -21.72
N LEU A 507 12.50 -14.09 -20.81
CA LEU A 507 12.35 -12.83 -20.05
C LEU A 507 12.85 -11.59 -20.80
N LYS A 508 13.34 -11.71 -22.04
CA LYS A 508 13.86 -10.60 -22.84
C LYS A 508 12.87 -9.43 -22.96
N ASN A 509 11.59 -9.74 -23.05
CA ASN A 509 10.53 -8.76 -23.23
C ASN A 509 9.65 -8.61 -21.98
N ALA A 510 10.20 -8.90 -20.81
CA ALA A 510 9.48 -8.69 -19.55
C ALA A 510 9.06 -7.22 -19.41
N LYS A 511 7.76 -7.01 -19.17
CA LYS A 511 7.20 -5.66 -19.03
C LYS A 511 7.31 -5.19 -17.58
N PRO A 512 7.38 -3.88 -17.34
CA PRO A 512 7.31 -3.33 -15.99
C PRO A 512 6.14 -3.90 -15.20
N GLU A 513 6.38 -4.21 -13.94
CA GLU A 513 5.40 -4.78 -12.99
C GLU A 513 4.90 -6.19 -13.34
N GLN A 514 5.35 -6.80 -14.44
CA GLN A 514 4.99 -8.17 -14.79
C GLN A 514 5.63 -9.14 -13.79
N ALA A 515 4.77 -9.95 -13.16
CA ALA A 515 5.19 -10.92 -12.16
C ALA A 515 5.62 -12.26 -12.77
N TYR A 516 6.58 -12.91 -12.13
CA TYR A 516 7.05 -14.26 -12.43
C TYR A 516 7.31 -15.03 -11.14
N GLN A 517 7.14 -16.34 -11.16
CA GLN A 517 7.82 -17.20 -10.22
C GLN A 517 9.18 -17.58 -10.82
N PHE A 518 10.27 -17.18 -10.19
CA PHE A 518 11.58 -17.79 -10.47
C PHE A 518 11.61 -19.12 -9.72
N GLU A 519 11.55 -20.19 -10.50
CA GLU A 519 11.38 -21.55 -9.96
C GLU A 519 12.43 -21.88 -8.91
N ARG A 520 11.99 -22.31 -7.75
CA ARG A 520 12.77 -22.58 -6.52
C ARG A 520 13.33 -21.34 -5.79
N GLU A 521 13.23 -20.15 -6.35
CA GLU A 521 13.81 -18.93 -5.76
C GLU A 521 12.75 -18.05 -5.06
N GLY A 522 11.65 -17.74 -5.71
CA GLY A 522 10.62 -16.86 -5.19
C GLY A 522 9.76 -16.24 -6.27
N TYR A 523 9.01 -15.21 -5.88
CA TYR A 523 8.22 -14.41 -6.81
C TYR A 523 8.89 -13.07 -7.04
N PHE A 524 8.97 -12.67 -8.30
CA PHE A 524 9.69 -11.50 -8.74
C PHE A 524 8.87 -10.71 -9.75
N CYS A 525 9.13 -9.41 -9.86
CA CYS A 525 8.58 -8.60 -10.94
C CYS A 525 9.66 -7.72 -11.57
N ALA A 526 9.50 -7.38 -12.83
CA ALA A 526 10.36 -6.41 -13.49
C ALA A 526 10.15 -5.02 -12.88
N ASP A 527 11.24 -4.36 -12.49
CA ASP A 527 11.20 -3.03 -11.87
C ASP A 527 10.68 -1.99 -12.87
N ASN A 528 9.72 -1.17 -12.47
CA ASN A 528 9.07 -0.20 -13.35
C ASN A 528 9.89 1.08 -13.62
N LYS A 529 11.01 1.27 -12.94
CA LYS A 529 11.90 2.42 -13.12
C LYS A 529 13.29 2.05 -13.62
N LEU A 530 13.83 0.93 -13.13
CA LEU A 530 15.22 0.55 -13.36
C LEU A 530 15.39 -0.46 -14.48
N SER A 531 14.35 -1.26 -14.79
CA SER A 531 14.43 -2.28 -15.83
C SER A 531 14.24 -1.69 -17.21
N SER A 532 15.09 -2.09 -18.14
CA SER A 532 14.97 -1.80 -19.57
C SER A 532 15.32 -3.04 -20.39
N PRO A 533 15.05 -3.08 -21.71
CA PRO A 533 15.45 -4.20 -22.56
C PRO A 533 16.97 -4.46 -22.57
N GLU A 534 17.77 -3.44 -22.31
CA GLU A 534 19.23 -3.50 -22.26
C GLU A 534 19.77 -3.82 -20.85
N HIS A 535 18.96 -3.58 -19.83
CA HIS A 535 19.32 -3.79 -18.43
C HIS A 535 18.12 -4.30 -17.65
N LEU A 536 17.98 -5.61 -17.58
CA LEU A 536 16.88 -6.24 -16.85
C LEU A 536 17.11 -6.13 -15.34
N VAL A 537 16.11 -5.63 -14.63
CA VAL A 537 16.09 -5.53 -13.17
C VAL A 537 14.82 -6.17 -12.63
N PHE A 538 14.97 -7.15 -11.74
CA PHE A 538 13.88 -7.86 -11.11
C PHE A 538 13.88 -7.65 -9.60
N ASN A 539 12.72 -7.27 -9.06
CA ASN A 539 12.49 -7.10 -7.64
C ASN A 539 11.86 -8.37 -7.06
N ARG A 540 12.40 -8.91 -5.98
CA ARG A 540 11.71 -9.97 -5.23
C ARG A 540 10.49 -9.38 -4.53
N THR A 541 9.32 -9.88 -4.90
CA THR A 541 8.05 -9.54 -4.25
C THR A 541 7.94 -10.25 -2.91
N VAL A 542 8.10 -11.58 -2.92
CA VAL A 542 8.01 -12.43 -1.73
C VAL A 542 8.74 -13.74 -1.98
N ALA A 543 9.28 -14.34 -0.92
CA ALA A 543 9.87 -15.69 -0.98
C ALA A 543 8.78 -16.76 -1.19
N LEU A 544 9.18 -17.95 -1.65
CA LEU A 544 8.25 -19.09 -1.85
C LEU A 544 7.59 -19.56 -0.55
N ARG A 545 8.26 -19.39 0.57
CA ARG A 545 7.78 -19.77 1.91
C ARG A 545 8.07 -18.65 2.89
N ASP A 546 7.29 -18.59 3.94
CA ASP A 546 7.60 -17.72 5.08
C ASP A 546 8.93 -18.13 5.71
N SER A 547 9.90 -17.24 5.68
CA SER A 547 11.21 -17.41 6.30
C SER A 547 11.31 -16.80 7.69
N TRP A 548 10.40 -15.87 8.04
CA TRP A 548 10.40 -15.14 9.31
C TRP A 548 9.83 -15.94 10.46
N GLY A 549 8.89 -16.85 10.22
CA GLY A 549 8.35 -17.76 11.25
C GLY A 549 9.39 -18.69 11.91
N LYS A 550 10.63 -18.72 11.39
CA LYS A 550 11.77 -19.44 12.00
C LYS A 550 12.67 -18.54 12.85
N VAL A 551 12.52 -17.24 12.74
CA VAL A 551 13.31 -16.25 13.49
C VAL A 551 12.61 -15.92 14.81
N GLU A 552 11.31 -16.15 14.88
CA GLU A 552 10.45 -15.88 16.06
C GLU A 552 10.35 -17.07 17.03
N GLY A 553 10.97 -18.24 16.71
CA GLY A 553 10.93 -19.49 17.49
C GLY A 553 12.16 -19.75 18.35
#